data_92ed7b552c7469f12774dc8d0964c636
#
_entry.id   92ed7b552c7469f12774dc8d0964c636
#
_cell.length_a   1.000
_cell.length_b   1.000
_cell.length_c   1.000
_cell.angle_alpha   90.00
_cell.angle_beta   90.00
_cell.angle_gamma   90.00
#
_symmetry.space_group_name_H-M   'P 1'
#
loop_
_entity.id
_entity.type
_entity.pdbx_description
1 polymer ?
#
loop_
_entity_poly.entity_id
_entity_poly.type
_entity_poly.pdbx_seq_one_letter_code
_entity_poly.pdbx_strand_id
1 'polypeptide(L)'
;RQRLWGVPITVLYCEQCNETVSWPGLFANVTKYFRTEGADSWYERPVSDFHDQPCACGSTSFRKETDILDVWFDSGCSHIAVPKTRPELEWPTNVYLEGHDQHRGWFHSSLLVGVGIEGGAPFREVVTCGFILDESGDKMSKSSGTALSPQDVIKQSGADILRLWVSVSDYTDDMPFGPQILARTSDGYRKIRNTARFLLANLSDFDPAADAVPLDQLQ
;
A
#
# COMPACT_ATOMS: atom_id res chain seq x y z
N ARG A 1 8.09 -12.90 -15.28
CA ARG A 1 7.29 -12.00 -16.11
C ARG A 1 8.17 -11.27 -17.11
N GLN A 2 7.77 -11.18 -18.35
CA GLN A 2 8.50 -10.57 -19.47
C GLN A 2 8.38 -9.04 -19.43
N ARG A 3 8.89 -8.45 -18.39
CA ARG A 3 9.01 -6.98 -18.22
C ARG A 3 10.43 -6.68 -17.78
N LEU A 4 10.96 -5.53 -18.18
CA LEU A 4 12.32 -5.10 -17.82
C LEU A 4 12.36 -4.31 -16.49
N TRP A 5 11.22 -3.86 -15.98
CA TRP A 5 11.14 -3.11 -14.74
C TRP A 5 10.58 -3.96 -13.61
N GLY A 6 11.40 -4.24 -12.61
CA GLY A 6 11.05 -5.01 -11.43
C GLY A 6 12.25 -5.71 -10.81
N VAL A 7 12.02 -6.54 -9.81
CA VAL A 7 13.08 -7.33 -9.18
C VAL A 7 13.45 -8.50 -10.10
N PRO A 8 14.71 -8.63 -10.55
CA PRO A 8 15.12 -9.69 -11.44
C PRO A 8 15.05 -11.07 -10.79
N ILE A 9 14.76 -12.09 -11.59
CA ILE A 9 14.91 -13.48 -11.20
C ILE A 9 16.41 -13.83 -11.27
N THR A 10 17.04 -13.96 -10.11
CA THR A 10 18.49 -14.08 -10.01
C THR A 10 18.96 -15.54 -10.16
N VAL A 11 18.76 -16.08 -11.36
CA VAL A 11 19.15 -17.42 -11.77
C VAL A 11 20.13 -17.34 -12.93
N LEU A 12 21.14 -18.19 -12.93
CA LEU A 12 22.06 -18.36 -14.04
C LEU A 12 21.78 -19.68 -14.76
N TYR A 13 22.00 -19.69 -16.06
CA TYR A 13 21.91 -20.88 -16.90
C TYR A 13 23.29 -21.17 -17.50
N CYS A 14 23.74 -22.40 -17.40
CA CYS A 14 24.94 -22.84 -18.11
C CYS A 14 24.70 -22.81 -19.63
N GLU A 15 25.56 -22.14 -20.38
CA GLU A 15 25.38 -22.02 -21.84
C GLU A 15 25.66 -23.36 -22.57
N GLN A 16 26.37 -24.30 -21.94
CA GLN A 16 26.69 -25.58 -22.56
C GLN A 16 25.61 -26.64 -22.30
N CYS A 17 25.13 -26.83 -21.08
CA CYS A 17 24.18 -27.89 -20.73
C CYS A 17 22.78 -27.36 -20.36
N ASN A 18 22.59 -26.04 -20.32
CA ASN A 18 21.38 -25.34 -19.94
C ASN A 18 20.86 -25.65 -18.51
N GLU A 19 21.69 -26.27 -17.67
CA GLU A 19 21.36 -26.44 -16.26
C GLU A 19 21.31 -25.11 -15.53
N THR A 20 20.38 -25.00 -14.60
CA THR A 20 20.21 -23.80 -13.77
C THR A 20 21.20 -23.80 -12.61
N VAL A 21 21.76 -22.64 -12.32
CA VAL A 21 22.56 -22.39 -11.14
C VAL A 21 21.81 -21.45 -10.21
N SER A 22 21.39 -22.01 -9.07
CA SER A 22 20.82 -21.23 -7.98
C SER A 22 21.32 -21.82 -6.66
N TRP A 23 22.16 -21.10 -5.94
CA TRP A 23 22.78 -21.57 -4.72
C TRP A 23 23.00 -20.41 -3.73
N PRO A 24 23.14 -20.69 -2.43
CA PRO A 24 23.22 -19.63 -1.41
C PRO A 24 24.31 -18.58 -1.64
N GLY A 25 25.47 -18.98 -2.20
CA GLY A 25 26.55 -18.05 -2.51
C GLY A 25 26.20 -17.05 -3.62
N LEU A 26 25.48 -17.48 -4.65
CA LEU A 26 24.94 -16.59 -5.69
C LEU A 26 24.04 -15.52 -5.08
N PHE A 27 23.08 -15.94 -4.23
CA PHE A 27 22.16 -15.01 -3.59
C PHE A 27 22.86 -14.04 -2.63
N ALA A 28 23.90 -14.48 -1.93
CA ALA A 28 24.71 -13.60 -1.08
C ALA A 28 25.41 -12.50 -1.89
N ASN A 29 26.02 -12.88 -3.03
CA ASN A 29 26.66 -11.92 -3.94
C ASN A 29 25.65 -10.95 -4.55
N VAL A 30 24.50 -11.45 -5.03
CA VAL A 30 23.43 -10.61 -5.54
C VAL A 30 22.95 -9.61 -4.47
N THR A 31 22.67 -10.09 -3.26
CA THR A 31 22.23 -9.24 -2.15
C THR A 31 23.23 -8.14 -1.83
N LYS A 32 24.54 -8.43 -1.90
CA LYS A 32 25.60 -7.45 -1.69
C LYS A 32 25.48 -6.29 -2.69
N TYR A 33 25.39 -6.61 -3.97
CA TYR A 33 25.31 -5.59 -5.02
C TYR A 33 23.96 -4.84 -5.02
N PHE A 34 22.86 -5.54 -4.78
CA PHE A 34 21.55 -4.89 -4.68
C PHE A 34 21.47 -3.84 -3.56
N ARG A 35 22.17 -4.06 -2.45
CA ARG A 35 22.25 -3.09 -1.34
C ARG A 35 23.02 -1.83 -1.67
N THR A 36 24.00 -1.91 -2.52
CA THR A 36 24.92 -0.79 -2.83
C THR A 36 24.61 -0.10 -4.14
N GLU A 37 24.05 -0.81 -5.11
CA GLU A 37 23.89 -0.36 -6.48
C GLU A 37 22.44 -0.50 -7.00
N GLY A 38 21.59 -1.21 -6.26
CA GLY A 38 20.22 -1.48 -6.69
C GLY A 38 20.09 -2.74 -7.56
N ALA A 39 18.85 -3.05 -7.95
CA ALA A 39 18.52 -4.28 -8.68
C ALA A 39 19.06 -4.28 -10.12
N ASP A 40 19.30 -3.12 -10.71
CA ASP A 40 19.84 -2.98 -12.07
C ASP A 40 21.25 -3.58 -12.20
N SER A 41 22.00 -3.67 -11.09
CA SER A 41 23.30 -4.31 -11.03
C SER A 41 23.27 -5.76 -11.54
N TRP A 42 22.14 -6.45 -11.46
CA TRP A 42 21.98 -7.79 -12.06
C TRP A 42 22.22 -7.78 -13.56
N TYR A 43 21.77 -6.78 -14.27
CA TYR A 43 21.90 -6.66 -15.71
C TYR A 43 23.24 -6.04 -16.12
N GLU A 44 23.74 -5.09 -15.35
CA GLU A 44 24.93 -4.29 -15.68
C GLU A 44 26.25 -4.98 -15.40
N ARG A 45 26.32 -5.79 -14.31
CA ARG A 45 27.56 -6.45 -13.89
C ARG A 45 27.81 -7.75 -14.64
N PRO A 46 29.07 -8.16 -14.84
CA PRO A 46 29.38 -9.46 -15.44
C PRO A 46 28.95 -10.62 -14.51
N VAL A 47 28.72 -11.80 -15.09
CA VAL A 47 28.38 -13.02 -14.33
C VAL A 47 29.41 -13.36 -13.27
N SER A 48 30.69 -13.13 -13.56
CA SER A 48 31.82 -13.42 -12.65
C SER A 48 31.73 -12.70 -11.30
N ASP A 49 31.00 -11.60 -11.21
CA ASP A 49 30.79 -10.89 -9.95
C ASP A 49 29.81 -11.62 -9.03
N PHE A 50 28.93 -12.43 -9.62
CA PHE A 50 27.93 -13.19 -8.89
C PHE A 50 28.29 -14.65 -8.69
N HIS A 51 29.02 -15.26 -9.64
CA HIS A 51 29.31 -16.69 -9.68
C HIS A 51 30.69 -16.97 -10.33
N ASP A 52 31.50 -17.71 -9.62
CA ASP A 52 32.90 -18.04 -10.02
C ASP A 52 33.18 -19.54 -10.14
N GLN A 53 32.16 -20.37 -9.87
CA GLN A 53 32.34 -21.83 -9.90
C GLN A 53 31.98 -22.41 -11.28
N PRO A 54 32.69 -23.46 -11.76
CA PRO A 54 32.28 -24.12 -12.97
C PRO A 54 30.95 -24.88 -12.77
N CYS A 55 30.19 -25.03 -13.83
CA CYS A 55 29.05 -25.92 -13.90
C CYS A 55 29.48 -27.40 -13.71
N ALA A 56 28.58 -28.26 -13.30
CA ALA A 56 28.81 -29.69 -13.19
C ALA A 56 29.32 -30.34 -14.52
N CYS A 57 28.98 -29.76 -15.66
CA CYS A 57 29.50 -30.17 -16.97
C CYS A 57 30.92 -29.64 -17.27
N GLY A 58 31.53 -28.86 -16.37
CA GLY A 58 32.85 -28.25 -16.52
C GLY A 58 32.86 -26.89 -17.24
N SER A 59 31.75 -26.41 -17.74
CA SER A 59 31.66 -25.08 -18.39
C SER A 59 31.74 -23.94 -17.38
N THR A 60 32.40 -22.85 -17.78
CA THR A 60 32.43 -21.58 -17.01
C THR A 60 31.62 -20.47 -17.67
N SER A 61 30.90 -20.80 -18.75
CA SER A 61 30.08 -19.83 -19.48
C SER A 61 28.63 -19.93 -19.04
N PHE A 62 28.10 -18.79 -18.58
CA PHE A 62 26.74 -18.68 -18.05
C PHE A 62 26.03 -17.46 -18.61
N ARG A 63 24.74 -17.58 -18.84
CA ARG A 63 23.84 -16.47 -19.11
C ARG A 63 22.92 -16.20 -17.92
N LYS A 64 22.57 -14.96 -17.71
CA LYS A 64 21.62 -14.54 -16.69
C LYS A 64 20.18 -14.73 -17.16
N GLU A 65 19.29 -15.01 -16.20
CA GLU A 65 17.86 -14.82 -16.43
C GLU A 65 17.55 -13.33 -16.64
N THR A 66 16.66 -13.04 -17.58
CA THR A 66 16.26 -11.67 -17.94
C THR A 66 14.85 -11.30 -17.48
N ASP A 67 14.06 -12.28 -17.09
CA ASP A 67 12.72 -12.07 -16.56
C ASP A 67 12.77 -11.50 -15.13
N ILE A 68 11.71 -10.84 -14.74
CA ILE A 68 11.50 -10.29 -13.40
C ILE A 68 10.48 -11.10 -12.61
N LEU A 69 10.54 -10.99 -11.29
CA LEU A 69 9.49 -11.49 -10.40
C LEU A 69 8.15 -10.80 -10.72
N ASP A 70 7.06 -11.46 -10.40
CA ASP A 70 5.75 -10.84 -10.48
C ASP A 70 5.61 -9.77 -9.40
N VAL A 71 5.00 -8.63 -9.75
CA VAL A 71 4.81 -7.49 -8.83
C VAL A 71 4.00 -7.86 -7.57
N TRP A 72 3.15 -8.88 -7.65
CA TRP A 72 2.42 -9.36 -6.47
C TRP A 72 3.33 -10.07 -5.47
N PHE A 73 4.42 -10.68 -5.94
CA PHE A 73 5.45 -11.21 -5.05
C PHE A 73 6.21 -10.08 -4.34
N ASP A 74 6.59 -9.04 -5.08
CA ASP A 74 7.23 -7.85 -4.50
C ASP A 74 6.34 -7.22 -3.44
N SER A 75 5.05 -7.03 -3.76
CA SER A 75 4.05 -6.54 -2.81
C SER A 75 3.91 -7.46 -1.61
N GLY A 76 3.93 -8.78 -1.83
CA GLY A 76 3.87 -9.79 -0.78
C GLY A 76 5.01 -9.72 0.20
N CYS A 77 6.21 -9.28 -0.24
CA CYS A 77 7.40 -9.13 0.60
C CYS A 77 7.41 -7.83 1.44
N SER A 78 6.44 -6.93 1.27
CA SER A 78 6.42 -5.62 1.92
C SER A 78 6.50 -5.70 3.46
N HIS A 79 5.89 -6.71 4.07
CA HIS A 79 5.92 -6.92 5.52
C HIS A 79 7.31 -7.29 6.06
N ILE A 80 8.17 -7.89 5.24
CA ILE A 80 9.57 -8.17 5.58
C ILE A 80 10.41 -6.91 5.35
N ALA A 81 10.19 -6.26 4.21
CA ALA A 81 10.98 -5.10 3.80
C ALA A 81 10.76 -3.86 4.69
N VAL A 82 9.59 -3.70 5.30
CA VAL A 82 9.25 -2.52 6.09
C VAL A 82 9.05 -2.84 7.58
N PRO A 83 8.02 -3.55 8.02
CA PRO A 83 7.81 -3.77 9.46
C PRO A 83 8.98 -4.46 10.17
N LYS A 84 9.62 -5.45 9.54
CA LYS A 84 10.75 -6.14 10.18
C LYS A 84 12.06 -5.36 10.20
N THR A 85 12.19 -4.33 9.38
CA THR A 85 13.44 -3.55 9.29
C THR A 85 13.40 -2.27 10.09
N ARG A 86 12.22 -1.81 10.51
CA ARG A 86 12.03 -0.56 11.24
C ARG A 86 11.75 -0.83 12.72
N PRO A 87 12.57 -0.30 13.64
CA PRO A 87 12.45 -0.57 15.07
C PRO A 87 11.15 0.00 15.69
N GLU A 88 10.54 0.99 15.04
CA GLU A 88 9.27 1.59 15.47
C GLU A 88 8.02 0.80 15.02
N LEU A 89 8.20 -0.24 14.21
CA LEU A 89 7.12 -1.08 13.71
C LEU A 89 7.21 -2.50 14.28
N GLU A 90 6.08 -3.19 14.27
CA GLU A 90 5.97 -4.57 14.77
C GLU A 90 5.76 -5.57 13.63
N TRP A 91 6.25 -6.78 13.82
CA TRP A 91 5.91 -7.94 13.01
C TRP A 91 5.41 -9.10 13.90
N PRO A 92 4.26 -9.76 13.61
CA PRO A 92 3.27 -9.41 12.57
C PRO A 92 2.70 -8.00 12.76
N THR A 93 2.34 -7.34 11.67
CA THR A 93 1.71 -6.01 11.72
C THR A 93 0.34 -6.09 12.39
N ASN A 94 -0.08 -5.01 13.05
CA ASN A 94 -1.35 -5.02 13.76
C ASN A 94 -2.54 -5.13 12.80
N VAL A 95 -2.57 -4.30 11.75
CA VAL A 95 -3.69 -4.24 10.80
C VAL A 95 -3.18 -4.13 9.36
N TYR A 96 -3.77 -4.92 8.47
CA TYR A 96 -3.76 -4.70 7.02
C TYR A 96 -5.09 -4.08 6.61
N LEU A 97 -5.03 -2.91 5.97
CA LEU A 97 -6.21 -2.15 5.56
C LEU A 97 -6.16 -1.85 4.07
N GLU A 98 -7.10 -2.39 3.32
CA GLU A 98 -7.27 -2.16 1.87
C GLU A 98 -8.68 -2.53 1.42
N GLY A 99 -8.97 -2.35 0.12
CA GLY A 99 -10.19 -2.83 -0.50
C GLY A 99 -10.34 -4.35 -0.46
N HIS A 100 -11.57 -4.83 -0.47
CA HIS A 100 -11.87 -6.27 -0.39
C HIS A 100 -11.35 -7.09 -1.58
N ASP A 101 -11.01 -6.46 -2.71
CA ASP A 101 -10.36 -7.12 -3.85
C ASP A 101 -8.95 -7.61 -3.52
N GLN A 102 -8.30 -7.08 -2.47
CA GLN A 102 -6.98 -7.50 -2.04
C GLN A 102 -6.94 -8.88 -1.39
N HIS A 103 -8.06 -9.52 -1.13
CA HIS A 103 -8.11 -10.94 -0.79
C HIS A 103 -7.55 -11.85 -1.90
N ARG A 104 -7.57 -11.37 -3.16
CA ARG A 104 -6.91 -12.00 -4.32
C ARG A 104 -5.70 -11.22 -4.83
N GLY A 105 -5.14 -10.36 -4.02
CA GLY A 105 -4.01 -9.51 -4.33
C GLY A 105 -2.99 -9.48 -3.20
N TRP A 106 -2.79 -8.31 -2.63
CA TRP A 106 -1.76 -8.08 -1.62
C TRP A 106 -1.92 -8.93 -0.35
N PHE A 107 -3.13 -9.09 0.19
CA PHE A 107 -3.34 -9.93 1.38
C PHE A 107 -2.93 -11.38 1.10
N HIS A 108 -3.32 -11.91 -0.06
CA HIS A 108 -3.00 -13.27 -0.45
C HIS A 108 -1.49 -13.48 -0.64
N SER A 109 -0.84 -12.62 -1.42
CA SER A 109 0.60 -12.75 -1.66
C SER A 109 1.41 -12.56 -0.37
N SER A 110 1.03 -11.60 0.50
CA SER A 110 1.66 -11.40 1.81
C SER A 110 1.51 -12.62 2.72
N LEU A 111 0.31 -13.22 2.75
CA LEU A 111 0.07 -14.42 3.55
C LEU A 111 0.95 -15.59 3.10
N LEU A 112 1.01 -15.84 1.78
CA LEU A 112 1.83 -16.92 1.23
C LEU A 112 3.31 -16.73 1.53
N VAL A 113 3.83 -15.50 1.33
CA VAL A 113 5.23 -15.17 1.64
C VAL A 113 5.48 -15.28 3.15
N GLY A 114 4.59 -14.75 3.98
CA GLY A 114 4.72 -14.82 5.44
C GLY A 114 4.76 -16.25 5.95
N VAL A 115 3.82 -17.08 5.51
CA VAL A 115 3.79 -18.50 5.91
C VAL A 115 5.03 -19.25 5.39
N GLY A 116 5.45 -18.99 4.14
CA GLY A 116 6.60 -19.68 3.53
C GLY A 116 7.94 -19.33 4.18
N ILE A 117 8.14 -18.12 4.64
CA ILE A 117 9.42 -17.62 5.17
C ILE A 117 9.43 -17.59 6.70
N GLU A 118 8.32 -17.17 7.32
CA GLU A 118 8.24 -16.91 8.76
C GLU A 118 7.40 -17.95 9.51
N GLY A 119 6.71 -18.83 8.80
CA GLY A 119 5.85 -19.87 9.40
C GLY A 119 4.50 -19.34 9.91
N GLY A 120 4.13 -18.09 9.63
CA GLY A 120 2.90 -17.47 10.12
C GLY A 120 2.38 -16.31 9.27
N ALA A 121 1.16 -15.87 9.57
CA ALA A 121 0.57 -14.72 8.91
C ALA A 121 1.33 -13.43 9.27
N PRO A 122 1.57 -12.53 8.30
CA PRO A 122 2.30 -11.29 8.54
C PRO A 122 1.45 -10.17 9.17
N PHE A 123 0.19 -10.44 9.47
CA PHE A 123 -0.77 -9.51 10.06
C PHE A 123 -1.60 -10.20 11.13
N ARG A 124 -2.08 -9.43 12.10
CA ARG A 124 -2.99 -9.89 13.16
C ARG A 124 -4.45 -9.73 12.75
N GLU A 125 -4.76 -8.62 12.11
CA GLU A 125 -6.10 -8.27 11.67
C GLU A 125 -6.09 -7.78 10.23
N VAL A 126 -7.21 -8.02 9.53
CA VAL A 126 -7.47 -7.49 8.18
C VAL A 126 -8.75 -6.67 8.24
N VAL A 127 -8.67 -5.42 7.83
CA VAL A 127 -9.82 -4.54 7.67
C VAL A 127 -9.99 -4.25 6.19
N THR A 128 -11.18 -4.52 5.66
CA THR A 128 -11.48 -4.30 4.24
C THR A 128 -12.52 -3.19 4.08
N CYS A 129 -12.35 -2.40 3.02
CA CYS A 129 -13.34 -1.42 2.59
C CYS A 129 -13.96 -1.81 1.25
N GLY A 130 -15.19 -1.34 1.03
CA GLY A 130 -15.88 -1.46 -0.25
C GLY A 130 -15.29 -0.55 -1.32
N PHE A 131 -15.86 -0.60 -2.51
CA PHE A 131 -15.48 0.28 -3.62
C PHE A 131 -16.18 1.63 -3.52
N ILE A 132 -15.57 2.63 -4.14
CA ILE A 132 -16.24 3.90 -4.40
C ILE A 132 -16.95 3.77 -5.75
N LEU A 133 -18.28 3.89 -5.72
CA LEU A 133 -19.16 3.80 -6.87
C LEU A 133 -19.68 5.19 -7.24
N ASP A 134 -20.12 5.37 -8.47
CA ASP A 134 -20.87 6.56 -8.84
C ASP A 134 -22.30 6.56 -8.24
N GLU A 135 -23.06 7.62 -8.45
CA GLU A 135 -24.42 7.75 -7.91
C GLU A 135 -25.42 6.75 -8.53
N SER A 136 -25.04 6.09 -9.63
CA SER A 136 -25.83 5.02 -10.29
C SER A 136 -25.49 3.63 -9.73
N GLY A 137 -24.45 3.52 -8.91
CA GLY A 137 -23.96 2.25 -8.37
C GLY A 137 -22.95 1.56 -9.27
N ASP A 138 -22.44 2.25 -10.28
CA ASP A 138 -21.44 1.71 -11.19
C ASP A 138 -20.02 2.06 -10.75
N LYS A 139 -19.06 1.19 -11.08
CA LYS A 139 -17.64 1.41 -10.77
C LYS A 139 -17.13 2.64 -11.52
N MET A 140 -16.63 3.62 -10.78
CA MET A 140 -16.00 4.81 -11.35
C MET A 140 -14.76 4.44 -12.16
N SER A 141 -14.67 4.95 -13.39
CA SER A 141 -13.51 4.75 -14.23
C SER A 141 -13.12 6.02 -14.99
N LYS A 142 -11.82 6.15 -15.30
CA LYS A 142 -11.32 7.26 -16.11
C LYS A 142 -11.85 7.19 -17.56
N SER A 143 -12.06 5.98 -18.08
CA SER A 143 -12.55 5.76 -19.43
C SER A 143 -14.03 6.11 -19.61
N SER A 144 -14.84 5.99 -18.57
CA SER A 144 -16.26 6.41 -18.59
C SER A 144 -16.47 7.90 -18.28
N GLY A 145 -15.42 8.62 -17.90
CA GLY A 145 -15.52 10.03 -17.51
C GLY A 145 -16.21 10.27 -16.16
N THR A 146 -16.55 9.21 -15.44
CA THR A 146 -17.24 9.29 -14.13
C THR A 146 -16.30 9.46 -12.95
N ALA A 147 -14.98 9.30 -13.16
CA ALA A 147 -13.99 9.42 -12.10
C ALA A 147 -13.83 10.89 -11.67
N LEU A 148 -14.32 11.23 -10.49
CA LEU A 148 -14.03 12.49 -9.83
C LEU A 148 -12.67 12.38 -9.11
N SER A 149 -11.74 13.28 -9.44
CA SER A 149 -10.47 13.32 -8.69
C SER A 149 -10.67 14.03 -7.35
N PRO A 150 -9.97 13.60 -6.28
CA PRO A 150 -10.00 14.31 -5.00
C PRO A 150 -9.61 15.79 -5.14
N GLN A 151 -8.69 16.11 -6.05
CA GLN A 151 -8.24 17.48 -6.32
C GLN A 151 -9.36 18.36 -6.89
N ASP A 152 -10.20 17.82 -7.77
CA ASP A 152 -11.33 18.56 -8.33
C ASP A 152 -12.41 18.82 -7.26
N VAL A 153 -12.67 17.84 -6.41
CA VAL A 153 -13.58 18.00 -5.26
C VAL A 153 -13.05 19.06 -4.29
N ILE A 154 -11.76 19.03 -3.98
CA ILE A 154 -11.13 20.02 -3.10
C ILE A 154 -11.22 21.43 -3.68
N LYS A 155 -11.02 21.59 -4.99
CA LYS A 155 -11.16 22.90 -5.65
C LYS A 155 -12.59 23.45 -5.61
N GLN A 156 -13.58 22.56 -5.74
CA GLN A 156 -14.98 22.95 -5.82
C GLN A 156 -15.62 23.15 -4.43
N SER A 157 -15.35 22.26 -3.51
CA SER A 157 -16.07 22.14 -2.23
C SER A 157 -15.20 22.31 -1.00
N GLY A 158 -13.88 22.26 -1.15
CA GLY A 158 -12.93 22.28 -0.04
C GLY A 158 -12.60 20.88 0.51
N ALA A 159 -11.44 20.75 1.11
CA ALA A 159 -10.95 19.48 1.65
C ALA A 159 -11.81 18.94 2.80
N ASP A 160 -12.40 19.81 3.59
CA ASP A 160 -13.20 19.42 4.76
C ASP A 160 -14.50 18.72 4.37
N ILE A 161 -15.08 19.06 3.21
CA ILE A 161 -16.26 18.38 2.70
C ILE A 161 -15.92 16.92 2.33
N LEU A 162 -14.78 16.71 1.67
CA LEU A 162 -14.30 15.37 1.34
C LEU A 162 -14.01 14.56 2.61
N ARG A 163 -13.32 15.15 3.59
CA ARG A 163 -13.05 14.50 4.89
C ARG A 163 -14.34 14.15 5.64
N LEU A 164 -15.31 15.05 5.65
CA LEU A 164 -16.58 14.79 6.30
C LEU A 164 -17.33 13.65 5.62
N TRP A 165 -17.36 13.62 4.28
CA TRP A 165 -17.98 12.53 3.53
C TRP A 165 -17.34 11.17 3.92
N VAL A 166 -16.00 11.06 3.92
CA VAL A 166 -15.31 9.85 4.35
C VAL A 166 -15.67 9.45 5.78
N SER A 167 -15.74 10.46 6.69
CA SER A 167 -15.99 10.20 8.12
C SER A 167 -17.41 9.74 8.43
N VAL A 168 -18.38 10.06 7.58
CA VAL A 168 -19.80 9.68 7.78
C VAL A 168 -20.21 8.49 6.91
N SER A 169 -19.35 8.05 6.00
CA SER A 169 -19.62 6.89 5.16
C SER A 169 -19.32 5.59 5.89
N ASP A 170 -20.16 4.57 5.69
CA ASP A 170 -19.84 3.21 6.12
C ASP A 170 -18.88 2.59 5.10
N TYR A 171 -17.64 2.44 5.50
CA TYR A 171 -16.59 1.90 4.65
C TYR A 171 -16.65 0.39 4.47
N THR A 172 -17.45 -0.32 5.27
CA THR A 172 -17.57 -1.79 5.18
C THR A 172 -18.34 -2.24 3.94
N ASP A 173 -19.18 -1.35 3.40
CA ASP A 173 -19.92 -1.54 2.16
C ASP A 173 -19.38 -0.64 1.03
N ASP A 174 -19.91 -0.85 -0.19
CA ASP A 174 -19.61 0.03 -1.31
C ASP A 174 -20.18 1.43 -1.07
N MET A 175 -19.37 2.45 -1.32
CA MET A 175 -19.68 3.83 -0.98
C MET A 175 -20.04 4.64 -2.24
N PRO A 176 -21.28 5.13 -2.37
CA PRO A 176 -21.63 6.01 -3.48
C PRO A 176 -20.97 7.39 -3.32
N PHE A 177 -20.49 7.94 -4.42
CA PHE A 177 -19.83 9.23 -4.47
C PHE A 177 -20.22 10.02 -5.73
N GLY A 178 -20.61 11.29 -5.56
CA GLY A 178 -20.99 12.13 -6.66
C GLY A 178 -21.44 13.53 -6.23
N PRO A 179 -21.83 14.38 -7.19
CA PRO A 179 -22.18 15.77 -6.93
C PRO A 179 -23.35 15.96 -5.94
N GLN A 180 -24.38 15.11 -5.99
CA GLN A 180 -25.53 15.23 -5.08
C GLN A 180 -25.15 14.84 -3.65
N ILE A 181 -24.30 13.82 -3.49
CA ILE A 181 -23.82 13.37 -2.18
C ILE A 181 -22.91 14.44 -1.58
N LEU A 182 -22.01 15.03 -2.37
CA LEU A 182 -21.17 16.14 -1.94
C LEU A 182 -22.01 17.38 -1.54
N ALA A 183 -23.08 17.67 -2.27
CA ALA A 183 -24.00 18.77 -1.90
C ALA A 183 -24.65 18.53 -0.54
N ARG A 184 -25.17 17.32 -0.27
CA ARG A 184 -25.76 16.94 1.03
C ARG A 184 -24.72 17.02 2.15
N THR A 185 -23.50 16.55 1.90
CA THR A 185 -22.38 16.64 2.86
C THR A 185 -22.05 18.11 3.17
N SER A 186 -22.03 18.96 2.13
CA SER A 186 -21.80 20.41 2.29
C SER A 186 -22.88 21.09 3.12
N ASP A 187 -24.14 20.66 3.00
CA ASP A 187 -25.25 21.17 3.84
C ASP A 187 -25.07 20.76 5.31
N GLY A 188 -24.66 19.52 5.56
CA GLY A 188 -24.31 19.05 6.90
C GLY A 188 -23.15 19.85 7.50
N TYR A 189 -22.06 20.03 6.73
CA TYR A 189 -20.91 20.83 7.14
C TYR A 189 -21.30 22.28 7.50
N ARG A 190 -22.15 22.92 6.67
CA ARG A 190 -22.63 24.29 6.97
C ARG A 190 -23.36 24.38 8.30
N LYS A 191 -24.19 23.39 8.66
CA LYS A 191 -24.85 23.32 9.96
C LYS A 191 -23.84 23.23 11.10
N ILE A 192 -22.88 22.32 11.01
CA ILE A 192 -21.81 22.17 12.01
C ILE A 192 -21.02 23.48 12.18
N ARG A 193 -20.56 24.04 11.05
CA ARG A 193 -19.81 25.31 11.06
C ARG A 193 -20.60 26.47 11.65
N ASN A 194 -21.90 26.62 11.31
CA ASN A 194 -22.73 27.67 11.83
C ASN A 194 -22.98 27.50 13.32
N THR A 195 -23.20 26.27 13.80
CA THR A 195 -23.35 26.00 15.24
C THR A 195 -22.04 26.33 15.99
N ALA A 196 -20.89 25.90 15.49
CA ALA A 196 -19.61 26.24 16.10
C ALA A 196 -19.40 27.78 16.13
N ARG A 197 -19.72 28.46 15.03
CA ARG A 197 -19.61 29.93 14.95
C ARG A 197 -20.54 30.62 15.97
N PHE A 198 -21.77 30.12 16.13
CA PHE A 198 -22.71 30.63 17.13
C PHE A 198 -22.15 30.44 18.54
N LEU A 199 -21.70 29.25 18.88
CA LEU A 199 -21.11 28.95 20.18
C LEU A 199 -19.90 29.84 20.49
N LEU A 200 -18.96 29.95 19.55
CA LEU A 200 -17.76 30.78 19.69
C LEU A 200 -18.12 32.29 19.88
N ALA A 201 -19.12 32.78 19.18
CA ALA A 201 -19.54 34.15 19.31
C ALA A 201 -20.15 34.45 20.70
N ASN A 202 -20.80 33.44 21.31
CA ASN A 202 -21.38 33.57 22.66
C ASN A 202 -20.38 33.29 23.79
N LEU A 203 -19.18 32.77 23.45
CA LEU A 203 -18.12 32.47 24.39
C LEU A 203 -16.93 33.44 24.24
N SER A 204 -17.10 34.57 23.59
CA SER A 204 -16.00 35.50 23.28
C SER A 204 -15.40 36.15 24.53
N ASP A 205 -16.13 36.24 25.62
CA ASP A 205 -15.74 36.78 26.91
C ASP A 205 -15.67 35.72 28.02
N PHE A 206 -15.80 34.43 27.69
CA PHE A 206 -15.75 33.30 28.63
C PHE A 206 -14.32 33.00 29.08
N ASP A 207 -14.09 33.08 30.40
CA ASP A 207 -12.86 32.65 31.03
C ASP A 207 -13.09 31.28 31.71
N PRO A 208 -12.45 30.18 31.21
CA PRO A 208 -12.63 28.87 31.82
C PRO A 208 -12.23 28.77 33.29
N ALA A 209 -11.35 29.64 33.75
CA ALA A 209 -10.92 29.65 35.17
C ALA A 209 -11.95 30.34 36.11
N ALA A 210 -12.72 31.30 35.58
CA ALA A 210 -13.67 32.06 36.35
C ALA A 210 -15.13 31.60 36.13
N ASP A 211 -15.47 31.23 34.89
CA ASP A 211 -16.84 31.04 34.43
C ASP A 211 -17.27 29.58 34.27
N ALA A 212 -16.32 28.63 34.37
CA ALA A 212 -16.62 27.19 34.22
C ALA A 212 -17.48 26.69 35.39
N VAL A 213 -18.61 26.07 35.06
CA VAL A 213 -19.52 25.45 36.02
C VAL A 213 -19.30 23.91 35.93
N PRO A 214 -19.17 23.20 37.07
CA PRO A 214 -19.10 21.75 37.11
C PRO A 214 -20.28 21.07 36.38
N LEU A 215 -20.03 19.96 35.69
CA LEU A 215 -21.04 19.27 34.88
C LEU A 215 -22.29 18.86 35.66
N ASP A 216 -22.14 18.52 36.95
CA ASP A 216 -23.22 18.16 37.86
C ASP A 216 -24.11 19.34 38.30
N GLN A 217 -23.69 20.57 37.99
CA GLN A 217 -24.44 21.79 38.23
C GLN A 217 -25.11 22.36 36.95
N LEU A 218 -24.90 21.72 35.82
CA LEU A 218 -25.58 22.07 34.56
C LEU A 218 -26.96 21.42 34.54
N GLN A 219 -28.02 22.25 34.40
CA GLN A 219 -29.40 21.80 34.28
C GLN A 219 -29.78 21.47 32.83
#